data_e7b4b1f55c7e31c9bf8918c4c9e6d135
#
_entry.id   e7b4b1f55c7e31c9bf8918c4c9e6d135
#
_cell.length_a   1.000
_cell.length_b   1.000
_cell.length_c   1.000
_cell.angle_alpha   90.00
_cell.angle_beta   90.00
_cell.angle_gamma   90.00
#
_symmetry.space_group_name_H-M   'P 1'
#
loop_
_entity.id
_entity.type
_entity.pdbx_description
1 polymer ?
#
loop_
_entity_poly.entity_id
_entity_poly.type
_entity_poly.pdbx_seq_one_letter_code
_entity_poly.pdbx_strand_id
1 'polypeptide(L)'
;MILRQRSVSIRRGRTGPVFLILSVFFLGSLLETGTFTSRRRRMMEEQIRSRGVKSRTVISAMLKIERHLFVPENLRAKAYEDYPLPIGMDQTISQPYIVALMTELLDLSKEDRVLEIGTGSGYQAAVLAELAGEVYTMEIIPELAGTARELLER
;
A
#
# COMPACT_ATOMS: atom_id res chain seq x y z
N MET A 1 -7.00 6.81 -15.13
CA MET A 1 -7.70 7.08 -13.85
C MET A 1 -6.96 8.20 -13.13
N ILE A 2 -7.65 9.24 -12.74
CA ILE A 2 -7.08 10.39 -12.03
C ILE A 2 -7.40 10.21 -10.55
N LEU A 3 -6.39 10.05 -9.71
CA LEU A 3 -6.55 10.00 -8.25
C LEU A 3 -6.33 11.40 -7.67
N ARG A 4 -7.43 12.07 -7.28
CA ARG A 4 -7.38 13.30 -6.47
C ARG A 4 -7.58 12.95 -5.02
N GLN A 5 -6.65 13.30 -4.16
CA GLN A 5 -6.84 13.18 -2.70
C GLN A 5 -8.01 14.06 -2.25
N ARG A 6 -9.06 13.45 -1.70
CA ARG A 6 -10.07 14.15 -0.89
C ARG A 6 -9.77 13.86 0.58
N SER A 7 -9.53 14.93 1.34
CA SER A 7 -9.49 14.86 2.80
C SER A 7 -10.88 14.55 3.34
N VAL A 8 -11.04 13.41 4.02
CA VAL A 8 -12.27 13.02 4.69
C VAL A 8 -12.19 13.46 6.16
N SER A 9 -13.03 14.41 6.55
CA SER A 9 -13.23 14.81 7.93
C SER A 9 -14.24 13.90 8.61
N ILE A 10 -13.81 13.17 9.66
CA ILE A 10 -14.68 12.27 10.44
C ILE A 10 -15.33 13.06 11.58
N ARG A 11 -16.65 13.22 11.54
CA ARG A 11 -17.44 13.70 12.68
C ARG A 11 -17.71 12.58 13.67
N ARG A 12 -17.34 12.79 14.93
CA ARG A 12 -17.67 11.90 16.05
C ARG A 12 -19.16 11.93 16.36
N GLY A 13 -19.84 10.80 16.26
CA GLY A 13 -21.20 10.56 16.75
C GLY A 13 -21.20 9.82 18.09
N ARG A 14 -22.16 10.14 18.95
CA ARG A 14 -22.29 9.72 20.38
C ARG A 14 -22.71 8.27 20.55
N THR A 15 -22.22 7.69 21.61
CA THR A 15 -22.34 6.30 22.07
C THR A 15 -23.69 5.98 22.71
N GLY A 16 -24.18 4.76 22.46
CA GLY A 16 -25.13 4.03 23.28
C GLY A 16 -24.67 2.57 23.40
N PRO A 17 -24.97 1.84 24.47
CA PRO A 17 -24.33 0.57 24.79
C PRO A 17 -25.04 -0.62 24.12
N VAL A 18 -24.32 -1.43 23.32
CA VAL A 18 -24.76 -2.73 22.83
C VAL A 18 -23.66 -3.77 23.02
N PHE A 19 -23.94 -4.66 23.87
CA PHE A 19 -23.50 -5.96 24.36
C PHE A 19 -22.57 -6.87 23.53
N LEU A 20 -21.52 -7.28 24.09
CA LEU A 20 -20.84 -8.53 24.57
C LEU A 20 -20.86 -9.82 23.69
N ILE A 21 -21.06 -9.77 22.39
CA ILE A 21 -20.78 -10.92 21.48
C ILE A 21 -19.71 -10.58 20.43
N LEU A 22 -19.29 -9.34 20.33
CA LEU A 22 -18.28 -8.84 19.37
C LEU A 22 -16.81 -9.05 19.80
N SER A 23 -16.54 -9.55 21.02
CA SER A 23 -15.17 -9.51 21.57
C SER A 23 -14.21 -10.54 20.97
N VAL A 24 -14.68 -11.66 20.44
CA VAL A 24 -13.77 -12.70 19.90
C VAL A 24 -13.32 -12.36 18.48
N PHE A 25 -14.20 -11.83 17.63
CA PHE A 25 -13.84 -11.39 16.29
C PHE A 25 -12.96 -10.13 16.29
N PHE A 26 -13.19 -9.22 17.23
CA PHE A 26 -12.43 -7.99 17.36
C PHE A 26 -10.99 -8.23 17.87
N LEU A 27 -10.79 -9.21 18.78
CA LEU A 27 -9.46 -9.56 19.29
C LEU A 27 -8.60 -10.24 18.21
N GLY A 28 -9.17 -11.10 17.36
CA GLY A 28 -8.48 -11.71 16.23
C GLY A 28 -8.00 -10.65 15.20
N SER A 29 -8.84 -9.69 14.86
CA SER A 29 -8.51 -8.60 13.95
C SER A 29 -7.39 -7.70 14.49
N LEU A 30 -7.39 -7.37 15.79
CA LEU A 30 -6.33 -6.57 16.43
C LEU A 30 -4.98 -7.30 16.48
N LEU A 31 -4.98 -8.61 16.71
CA LEU A 31 -3.75 -9.42 16.69
C LEU A 31 -3.16 -9.53 15.28
N GLU A 32 -4.00 -9.70 14.27
CA GLU A 32 -3.57 -9.77 12.87
C GLU A 32 -3.01 -8.44 12.39
N THR A 33 -3.67 -7.33 12.70
CA THR A 33 -3.19 -5.97 12.39
C THR A 33 -1.84 -5.70 13.05
N GLY A 34 -1.65 -6.09 14.31
CA GLY A 34 -0.37 -5.98 15.02
C GLY A 34 0.75 -6.76 14.32
N THR A 35 0.44 -7.95 13.81
CA THR A 35 1.38 -8.79 13.07
C THR A 35 1.83 -8.14 11.76
N PHE A 36 0.93 -7.61 10.95
CA PHE A 36 1.27 -6.94 9.68
C PHE A 36 2.04 -5.64 9.91
N THR A 37 1.71 -4.87 10.93
CA THR A 37 2.45 -3.67 11.30
C THR A 37 3.89 -3.99 11.69
N SER A 38 4.12 -5.05 12.49
CA SER A 38 5.47 -5.47 12.89
C SER A 38 6.28 -5.94 11.68
N ARG A 39 5.67 -6.74 10.79
CA ARG A 39 6.32 -7.23 9.55
C ARG A 39 6.67 -6.06 8.62
N ARG A 40 5.78 -5.06 8.46
CA ARG A 40 6.04 -3.86 7.67
C ARG A 40 7.21 -3.06 8.21
N ARG A 41 7.31 -2.86 9.53
CA ARG A 41 8.45 -2.20 10.18
C ARG A 41 9.74 -2.98 9.96
N ARG A 42 9.72 -4.29 10.14
CA ARG A 42 10.90 -5.14 9.90
C ARG A 42 11.37 -5.07 8.45
N MET A 43 10.45 -5.17 7.48
CA MET A 43 10.74 -4.96 6.06
C MET A 43 11.45 -3.62 5.83
N MET A 44 10.98 -2.52 6.44
CA MET A 44 11.61 -1.20 6.29
C MET A 44 13.04 -1.18 6.80
N GLU A 45 13.33 -1.77 7.96
CA GLU A 45 14.68 -1.74 8.55
C GLU A 45 15.63 -2.71 7.84
N GLU A 46 15.20 -3.98 7.65
CA GLU A 46 16.08 -5.06 7.20
C GLU A 46 16.25 -5.12 5.67
N GLN A 47 15.26 -4.69 4.90
CA GLN A 47 15.27 -4.85 3.44
C GLN A 47 15.47 -3.53 2.69
N ILE A 48 15.03 -2.41 3.26
CA ILE A 48 14.98 -1.12 2.55
C ILE A 48 16.09 -0.19 3.06
N ARG A 49 16.08 0.17 4.34
CA ARG A 49 17.10 1.05 4.93
C ARG A 49 18.49 0.43 4.90
N SER A 50 18.62 -0.85 5.21
CA SER A 50 19.90 -1.58 5.20
C SER A 50 20.57 -1.61 3.82
N ARG A 51 19.77 -1.45 2.75
CA ARG A 51 20.26 -1.39 1.36
C ARG A 51 20.45 0.02 0.83
N GLY A 52 20.39 1.04 1.68
CA GLY A 52 20.79 2.41 1.34
C GLY A 52 19.67 3.35 0.90
N VAL A 53 18.39 2.96 0.94
CA VAL A 53 17.28 3.89 0.77
C VAL A 53 17.20 4.83 1.98
N LYS A 54 17.32 6.13 1.75
CA LYS A 54 17.45 7.16 2.80
C LYS A 54 16.31 8.17 2.81
N SER A 55 15.55 8.28 1.74
CA SER A 55 14.43 9.23 1.62
C SER A 55 13.41 9.02 2.73
N ARG A 56 13.26 10.02 3.61
CA ARG A 56 12.30 9.97 4.72
C ARG A 56 10.85 9.94 4.21
N THR A 57 10.58 10.60 3.11
CA THR A 57 9.25 10.65 2.48
C THR A 57 8.86 9.29 1.92
N VAL A 58 9.77 8.62 1.18
CA VAL A 58 9.56 7.26 0.66
C VAL A 58 9.34 6.27 1.81
N ILE A 59 10.19 6.30 2.83
CA ILE A 59 10.07 5.44 4.01
C ILE A 59 8.71 5.65 4.71
N SER A 60 8.30 6.91 4.89
CA SER A 60 7.02 7.25 5.51
C SER A 60 5.84 6.73 4.67
N ALA A 61 5.87 6.93 3.36
CA ALA A 61 4.84 6.44 2.44
C ALA A 61 4.68 4.92 2.52
N MET A 62 5.79 4.18 2.45
CA MET A 62 5.76 2.72 2.51
C MET A 62 5.39 2.17 3.89
N LEU A 63 5.65 2.91 4.98
CA LEU A 63 5.15 2.57 6.31
C LEU A 63 3.64 2.81 6.44
N LYS A 64 3.09 3.78 5.71
CA LYS A 64 1.66 4.11 5.71
C LYS A 64 0.86 3.13 4.86
N ILE A 65 1.33 2.85 3.64
CA ILE A 65 0.60 1.99 2.68
C ILE A 65 0.70 0.52 3.09
N GLU A 66 -0.44 -0.12 3.27
CA GLU A 66 -0.57 -1.49 3.75
C GLU A 66 -0.43 -2.51 2.62
N ARG A 67 0.82 -2.86 2.26
CA ARG A 67 1.15 -3.73 1.13
C ARG A 67 0.36 -5.04 1.09
N HIS A 68 0.01 -5.61 2.24
CA HIS A 68 -0.78 -6.85 2.32
C HIS A 68 -2.20 -6.74 1.74
N LEU A 69 -2.72 -5.52 1.56
CA LEU A 69 -4.00 -5.28 0.89
C LEU A 69 -3.89 -5.37 -0.64
N PHE A 70 -2.68 -5.28 -1.19
CA PHE A 70 -2.38 -5.28 -2.64
C PHE A 70 -1.93 -6.64 -3.16
N VAL A 71 -2.09 -7.70 -2.39
CA VAL A 71 -1.82 -9.08 -2.78
C VAL A 71 -3.05 -9.96 -2.53
N PRO A 72 -3.18 -11.09 -3.24
CA PRO A 72 -4.24 -12.07 -2.96
C PRO A 72 -4.26 -12.50 -1.49
N GLU A 73 -5.44 -12.80 -0.96
CA GLU A 73 -5.64 -13.09 0.46
C GLU A 73 -4.74 -14.21 1.00
N ASN A 74 -4.58 -15.28 0.24
CA ASN A 74 -3.71 -16.40 0.58
C ASN A 74 -2.21 -16.06 0.58
N LEU A 75 -1.82 -14.89 0.06
CA LEU A 75 -0.44 -14.40 0.04
C LEU A 75 -0.17 -13.27 1.03
N ARG A 76 -1.19 -12.75 1.73
CA ARG A 76 -1.05 -11.63 2.68
C ARG A 76 0.02 -11.87 3.74
N ALA A 77 0.14 -13.10 4.23
CA ALA A 77 1.18 -13.48 5.17
C ALA A 77 2.60 -13.30 4.65
N LYS A 78 2.79 -13.30 3.31
CA LYS A 78 4.07 -13.13 2.62
C LYS A 78 4.29 -11.72 2.06
N ALA A 79 3.32 -10.81 2.21
CA ALA A 79 3.34 -9.50 1.57
C ALA A 79 4.57 -8.64 1.89
N TYR A 80 5.22 -8.89 3.02
CA TYR A 80 6.38 -8.13 3.50
C TYR A 80 7.71 -8.87 3.35
N GLU A 81 7.72 -9.98 2.60
CA GLU A 81 8.94 -10.72 2.26
C GLU A 81 9.70 -10.02 1.11
N ASP A 82 11.01 -10.29 1.02
CA ASP A 82 11.94 -9.61 0.12
C ASP A 82 11.97 -10.19 -1.30
N TYR A 83 10.79 -10.42 -1.89
CA TYR A 83 10.65 -10.92 -3.25
C TYR A 83 9.32 -10.48 -3.90
N PRO A 84 9.21 -10.56 -5.25
CA PRO A 84 7.95 -10.33 -5.95
C PRO A 84 6.91 -11.40 -5.59
N LEU A 85 5.61 -11.02 -5.60
CA LEU A 85 4.50 -11.95 -5.36
C LEU A 85 3.53 -11.94 -6.54
N PRO A 86 2.94 -13.09 -6.91
CA PRO A 86 1.93 -13.13 -7.96
C PRO A 86 0.66 -12.38 -7.54
N ILE A 87 0.08 -11.66 -8.50
CA ILE A 87 -1.18 -10.91 -8.35
C ILE A 87 -2.27 -11.36 -9.32
N GLY A 88 -2.04 -12.48 -10.02
CA GLY A 88 -2.90 -12.99 -11.08
C GLY A 88 -2.44 -12.55 -12.47
N MET A 89 -3.07 -13.10 -13.51
CA MET A 89 -2.80 -12.78 -14.93
C MET A 89 -1.32 -12.84 -15.30
N ASP A 90 -0.58 -13.79 -14.73
CA ASP A 90 0.88 -13.96 -14.89
C ASP A 90 1.69 -12.69 -14.52
N GLN A 91 1.09 -11.79 -13.72
CA GLN A 91 1.74 -10.57 -13.23
C GLN A 91 2.13 -10.68 -11.77
N THR A 92 3.05 -9.82 -11.35
CA THR A 92 3.55 -9.77 -9.97
C THR A 92 3.54 -8.34 -9.42
N ILE A 93 3.33 -8.21 -8.12
CA ILE A 93 3.70 -7.00 -7.39
C ILE A 93 5.22 -7.03 -7.18
N SER A 94 5.90 -5.93 -7.49
CA SER A 94 7.35 -5.81 -7.38
C SER A 94 7.84 -6.04 -5.95
N GLN A 95 9.06 -6.56 -5.80
CA GLN A 95 9.77 -6.67 -4.51
C GLN A 95 9.74 -5.32 -3.76
N PRO A 96 9.54 -5.31 -2.44
CA PRO A 96 9.45 -4.06 -1.67
C PRO A 96 10.64 -3.13 -1.85
N TYR A 97 11.86 -3.67 -1.87
CA TYR A 97 13.07 -2.88 -2.09
C TYR A 97 13.08 -2.18 -3.46
N ILE A 98 12.63 -2.86 -4.52
CA ILE A 98 12.57 -2.27 -5.86
C ILE A 98 11.57 -1.12 -5.91
N VAL A 99 10.41 -1.26 -5.28
CA VAL A 99 9.43 -0.17 -5.15
C VAL A 99 10.07 1.04 -4.45
N ALA A 100 10.74 0.82 -3.31
CA ALA A 100 11.40 1.88 -2.56
C ALA A 100 12.49 2.58 -3.37
N LEU A 101 13.36 1.80 -4.02
CA LEU A 101 14.48 2.32 -4.81
C LEU A 101 13.99 3.14 -6.01
N MET A 102 13.05 2.60 -6.80
CA MET A 102 12.48 3.33 -7.94
C MET A 102 11.83 4.63 -7.50
N THR A 103 11.08 4.61 -6.38
CA THR A 103 10.41 5.81 -5.86
C THR A 103 11.42 6.84 -5.34
N GLU A 104 12.50 6.42 -4.66
CA GLU A 104 13.55 7.32 -4.20
C GLU A 104 14.28 8.00 -5.37
N LEU A 105 14.58 7.25 -6.44
CA LEU A 105 15.27 7.77 -7.62
C LEU A 105 14.45 8.79 -8.42
N LEU A 106 13.14 8.82 -8.24
CA LEU A 106 12.28 9.85 -8.85
C LEU A 106 12.38 11.20 -8.15
N ASP A 107 12.86 11.26 -6.92
CA ASP A 107 13.03 12.48 -6.10
C ASP A 107 11.79 13.41 -6.11
N LEU A 108 10.63 12.82 -5.83
CA LEU A 108 9.32 13.45 -5.99
C LEU A 108 9.00 14.50 -4.93
N SER A 109 8.29 15.53 -5.37
CA SER A 109 7.66 16.57 -4.57
C SER A 109 6.13 16.64 -4.80
N LYS A 110 5.42 17.44 -4.02
CA LYS A 110 3.98 17.64 -4.16
C LYS A 110 3.57 18.47 -5.39
N GLU A 111 4.51 19.07 -6.07
CA GLU A 111 4.32 19.80 -7.32
C GLU A 111 4.39 18.87 -8.55
N ASP A 112 4.90 17.65 -8.37
CA ASP A 112 5.11 16.72 -9.48
C ASP A 112 3.83 16.00 -9.90
N ARG A 113 3.80 15.69 -11.19
CA ARG A 113 2.80 14.84 -11.84
C ARG A 113 3.48 13.60 -12.37
N VAL A 114 3.03 12.44 -11.91
CA VAL A 114 3.64 11.14 -12.26
C VAL A 114 2.74 10.34 -13.17
N LEU A 115 3.31 9.75 -14.22
CA LEU A 115 2.67 8.72 -15.02
C LEU A 115 3.33 7.37 -14.73
N GLU A 116 2.54 6.43 -14.24
CA GLU A 116 2.93 5.03 -14.07
C GLU A 116 2.36 4.20 -15.23
N ILE A 117 3.19 3.36 -15.83
CA ILE A 117 2.77 2.38 -16.83
C ILE A 117 2.85 0.98 -16.23
N GLY A 118 1.72 0.28 -16.17
CA GLY A 118 1.58 -1.01 -15.51
C GLY A 118 1.15 -0.88 -14.05
N THR A 119 -0.12 -0.51 -13.82
CA THR A 119 -0.71 -0.37 -12.48
C THR A 119 -0.56 -1.64 -11.64
N GLY A 120 -0.74 -2.81 -12.28
CA GLY A 120 -0.71 -4.10 -11.62
C GLY A 120 -1.68 -4.17 -10.45
N SER A 121 -1.14 -4.37 -9.23
CA SER A 121 -1.94 -4.35 -8.00
C SER A 121 -2.37 -2.96 -7.52
N GLY A 122 -1.76 -1.88 -8.05
CA GLY A 122 -1.93 -0.50 -7.57
C GLY A 122 -1.01 -0.09 -6.43
N TYR A 123 -0.14 -0.98 -5.94
CA TYR A 123 0.71 -0.67 -4.77
C TYR A 123 1.70 0.47 -5.04
N GLN A 124 2.39 0.44 -6.19
CA GLN A 124 3.32 1.52 -6.57
C GLN A 124 2.56 2.84 -6.75
N ALA A 125 1.38 2.82 -7.40
CA ALA A 125 0.52 4.01 -7.54
C ALA A 125 0.13 4.59 -6.17
N ALA A 126 -0.24 3.74 -5.21
CA ALA A 126 -0.58 4.17 -3.85
C ALA A 126 0.62 4.83 -3.14
N VAL A 127 1.82 4.25 -3.27
CA VAL A 127 3.05 4.82 -2.70
C VAL A 127 3.38 6.17 -3.36
N LEU A 128 3.29 6.26 -4.69
CA LEU A 128 3.53 7.51 -5.44
C LEU A 128 2.54 8.62 -5.04
N ALA A 129 1.28 8.28 -4.79
CA ALA A 129 0.24 9.24 -4.37
C ALA A 129 0.52 9.89 -3.01
N GLU A 130 1.30 9.24 -2.15
CA GLU A 130 1.76 9.85 -0.89
C GLU A 130 2.85 10.93 -1.11
N LEU A 131 3.51 10.95 -2.26
CA LEU A 131 4.69 11.77 -2.54
C LEU A 131 4.41 12.87 -3.58
N ALA A 132 3.77 12.52 -4.68
CA ALA A 132 3.45 13.43 -5.77
C ALA A 132 2.13 14.19 -5.55
N GLY A 133 1.92 15.26 -6.32
CA GLY A 133 0.67 16.02 -6.35
C GLY A 133 -0.43 15.30 -7.12
N GLU A 134 -0.08 14.71 -8.24
CA GLU A 134 -1.00 13.92 -9.08
C GLU A 134 -0.31 12.64 -9.57
N VAL A 135 -1.04 11.53 -9.58
CA VAL A 135 -0.58 10.26 -10.14
C VAL A 135 -1.58 9.77 -11.18
N TYR A 136 -1.09 9.52 -12.35
CA TYR A 136 -1.80 8.87 -13.44
C TYR A 136 -1.24 7.47 -13.60
N THR A 137 -2.10 6.45 -13.60
CA THR A 137 -1.65 5.07 -13.78
C THR A 137 -2.45 4.38 -14.88
N MET A 138 -1.76 3.58 -15.69
CA MET A 138 -2.32 2.87 -16.83
C MET A 138 -2.07 1.38 -16.70
N GLU A 139 -3.12 0.59 -16.96
CA GLU A 139 -3.07 -0.87 -16.96
C GLU A 139 -3.75 -1.39 -18.23
N ILE A 140 -3.08 -2.34 -18.92
CA ILE A 140 -3.59 -2.94 -20.15
C ILE A 140 -4.50 -4.15 -19.86
N ILE A 141 -4.32 -4.80 -18.70
CA ILE A 141 -5.08 -5.98 -18.29
C ILE A 141 -6.34 -5.53 -17.55
N PRO A 142 -7.55 -5.71 -18.13
CA PRO A 142 -8.79 -5.16 -17.56
C PRO A 142 -9.08 -5.63 -16.14
N GLU A 143 -8.79 -6.89 -15.83
CA GLU A 143 -9.02 -7.52 -14.52
C GLU A 143 -8.15 -6.86 -13.44
N LEU A 144 -6.88 -6.61 -13.73
CA LEU A 144 -5.97 -5.91 -12.82
C LEU A 144 -6.37 -4.44 -12.67
N ALA A 145 -6.73 -3.78 -13.79
CA ALA A 145 -7.20 -2.40 -13.77
C ALA A 145 -8.44 -2.23 -12.87
N GLY A 146 -9.40 -3.18 -12.95
CA GLY A 146 -10.60 -3.19 -12.10
C GLY A 146 -10.26 -3.34 -10.62
N THR A 147 -9.47 -4.36 -10.28
CA THR A 147 -9.06 -4.64 -8.90
C THR A 147 -8.26 -3.48 -8.28
N ALA A 148 -7.30 -2.93 -9.03
CA ALA A 148 -6.51 -1.80 -8.57
C ALA A 148 -7.36 -0.54 -8.33
N ARG A 149 -8.33 -0.27 -9.22
CA ARG A 149 -9.26 0.85 -9.07
C ARG A 149 -10.05 0.75 -7.76
N GLU A 150 -10.65 -0.41 -7.48
CA GLU A 150 -11.41 -0.62 -6.25
C GLU A 150 -10.57 -0.41 -4.98
N LEU A 151 -9.29 -0.79 -5.00
CA LEU A 151 -8.37 -0.60 -3.87
C LEU A 151 -7.95 0.86 -3.69
N LEU A 152 -7.70 1.57 -4.80
CA LEU A 152 -7.18 2.94 -4.77
C LEU A 152 -8.28 3.99 -4.50
N GLU A 153 -9.55 3.65 -4.64
CA GLU A 153 -10.70 4.51 -4.35
C GLU A 153 -11.20 4.41 -2.89
N ARG A 154 -10.64 3.50 -2.09
CA ARG A 154 -10.96 3.32 -0.65
C ARG A 154 -10.23 4.34 0.21
#